data_01a8a21cba8669566fe54a79b3497c4a
#
_entry.id   01a8a21cba8669566fe54a79b3497c4a
#
_cell.length_a   1.000
_cell.length_b   1.000
_cell.length_c   1.000
_cell.angle_alpha   90.00
_cell.angle_beta   90.00
_cell.angle_gamma   90.00
#
_symmetry.space_group_name_H-M   'P 1'
#
loop_
_entity.id
_entity.type
_entity.pdbx_description
1 polymer ?
#
loop_
_entity_poly.entity_id
_entity_poly.type
_entity_poly.pdbx_seq_one_letter_code
_entity_poly.pdbx_strand_id
1 'polypeptide(L)'
;QRFKSVYLMAKREHERNNFIMKEYAIRAIHVAYYSQLHTFLENNQEINHYKNTRQEQIFKDFLILLDNNYQYNRAVNFYAQKLNITPKYLSSTTISFTGISASKIIDDFVVFQIKQQLYNNIKSVKEISKSLNFQSQSFFGRYFKRITGMSPREYINKYSIKAY
;
A
#
# COMPACT_ATOMS: atom_id res chain seq x y z
N GLN A 1 17.53 -2.26 -14.42
CA GLN A 1 16.91 -1.84 -15.70
C GLN A 1 15.41 -2.19 -15.79
N ARG A 2 14.96 -3.37 -15.32
CA ARG A 2 13.56 -3.83 -15.42
C ARG A 2 12.58 -2.95 -14.61
N PHE A 3 12.94 -2.48 -13.41
CA PHE A 3 12.11 -1.57 -12.62
C PHE A 3 11.87 -0.21 -13.28
N LYS A 4 12.89 0.31 -13.96
CA LYS A 4 12.81 1.59 -14.67
C LYS A 4 11.82 1.53 -15.83
N SER A 5 11.74 0.41 -16.57
CA SER A 5 10.78 0.24 -17.66
C SER A 5 9.34 0.14 -17.17
N VAL A 6 9.08 -0.59 -16.08
CA VAL A 6 7.75 -0.68 -15.45
C VAL A 6 7.31 0.67 -14.90
N TYR A 7 8.21 1.41 -14.25
CA TYR A 7 7.93 2.77 -13.76
C TYR A 7 7.62 3.74 -14.91
N LEU A 8 8.37 3.68 -16.02
CA LEU A 8 8.14 4.54 -17.18
C LEU A 8 6.84 4.20 -17.90
N MET A 9 6.43 2.92 -17.97
CA MET A 9 5.13 2.51 -18.47
C MET A 9 4.01 3.07 -17.57
N ALA A 10 4.15 2.96 -16.25
CA ALA A 10 3.22 3.52 -15.29
C ALA A 10 3.06 5.03 -15.44
N LYS A 11 4.18 5.75 -15.57
CA LYS A 11 4.19 7.20 -15.74
C LYS A 11 3.47 7.60 -17.04
N ARG A 12 3.74 6.90 -18.14
CA ARG A 12 3.10 7.14 -19.45
C ARG A 12 1.58 6.89 -19.41
N GLU A 13 1.12 5.83 -18.73
CA GLU A 13 -0.30 5.56 -18.55
C GLU A 13 -0.96 6.52 -17.56
N HIS A 14 -0.20 7.04 -16.58
CA HIS A 14 -0.68 8.09 -15.68
C HIS A 14 -0.98 9.41 -16.41
N GLU A 15 -0.26 9.71 -17.46
CA GLU A 15 -0.42 10.91 -18.30
C GLU A 15 -1.57 10.76 -19.32
N ARG A 16 -2.08 9.55 -19.57
CA ARG A 16 -3.23 9.32 -20.44
C ARG A 16 -4.55 9.65 -19.73
N ASN A 17 -5.44 10.34 -20.42
CA ASN A 17 -6.75 10.80 -19.89
C ASN A 17 -7.79 9.68 -19.72
N ASN A 18 -7.45 8.42 -19.98
CA ASN A 18 -8.38 7.30 -19.81
C ASN A 18 -8.26 6.71 -18.40
N PHE A 19 -9.19 7.10 -17.54
CA PHE A 19 -9.21 6.73 -16.12
C PHE A 19 -9.25 5.22 -15.88
N ILE A 20 -10.00 4.47 -16.67
CA ILE A 20 -10.15 3.00 -16.53
C ILE A 20 -8.80 2.31 -16.82
N MET A 21 -8.14 2.67 -17.90
CA MET A 21 -6.84 2.12 -18.27
C MET A 21 -5.75 2.49 -17.26
N LYS A 22 -5.83 3.68 -16.67
CA LYS A 22 -4.93 4.13 -15.59
C LYS A 22 -5.03 3.26 -14.35
N GLU A 23 -6.23 2.90 -13.92
CA GLU A 23 -6.46 2.04 -12.76
C GLU A 23 -5.96 0.61 -13.03
N TYR A 24 -6.21 0.05 -14.23
CA TYR A 24 -5.67 -1.25 -14.64
C TYR A 24 -4.14 -1.25 -14.71
N ALA A 25 -3.53 -0.19 -15.24
CA ALA A 25 -2.09 -0.05 -15.31
C ALA A 25 -1.47 0.00 -13.90
N ILE A 26 -2.05 0.78 -12.98
CA ILE A 26 -1.60 0.84 -11.58
C ILE A 26 -1.73 -0.53 -10.91
N ARG A 27 -2.80 -1.28 -11.16
CA ARG A 27 -2.97 -2.65 -10.65
C ARG A 27 -1.92 -3.60 -11.22
N ALA A 28 -1.70 -3.57 -12.53
CA ALA A 28 -0.70 -4.40 -13.19
C ALA A 28 0.71 -4.13 -12.65
N ILE A 29 1.02 -2.87 -12.35
CA ILE A 29 2.29 -2.46 -11.75
C ILE A 29 2.43 -2.98 -10.34
N HIS A 30 1.38 -2.89 -9.52
CA HIS A 30 1.41 -3.46 -8.17
C HIS A 30 1.57 -4.97 -8.20
N VAL A 31 0.82 -5.68 -9.06
CA VAL A 31 0.95 -7.13 -9.24
C VAL A 31 2.37 -7.49 -9.72
N ALA A 32 2.90 -6.78 -10.71
CA ALA A 32 4.25 -7.00 -11.20
C ALA A 32 5.32 -6.69 -10.13
N TYR A 33 5.11 -5.64 -9.34
CA TYR A 33 6.00 -5.28 -8.23
C TYR A 33 5.99 -6.35 -7.14
N TYR A 34 4.80 -6.79 -6.70
CA TYR A 34 4.68 -7.87 -5.69
C TYR A 34 5.19 -9.21 -6.22
N SER A 35 4.92 -9.55 -7.49
CA SER A 35 5.44 -10.76 -8.11
C SER A 35 6.97 -10.74 -8.21
N GLN A 36 7.56 -9.62 -8.60
CA GLN A 36 9.03 -9.48 -8.64
C GLN A 36 9.64 -9.45 -7.23
N LEU A 37 8.96 -8.83 -6.25
CA LEU A 37 9.38 -8.88 -4.86
C LEU A 37 9.33 -10.32 -4.32
N HIS A 38 8.27 -11.06 -4.62
CA HIS A 38 8.13 -12.47 -4.25
C HIS A 38 9.22 -13.33 -4.88
N THR A 39 9.43 -13.22 -6.19
CA THR A 39 10.51 -13.92 -6.91
C THR A 39 11.90 -13.53 -6.38
N PHE A 40 12.10 -12.27 -6.03
CA PHE A 40 13.34 -11.81 -5.40
C PHE A 40 13.53 -12.41 -4.00
N LEU A 41 12.46 -12.54 -3.23
CA LEU A 41 12.48 -13.16 -1.89
C LEU A 41 12.70 -14.68 -1.98
N GLU A 42 12.11 -15.36 -2.96
CA GLU A 42 12.29 -16.80 -3.18
C GLU A 42 13.70 -17.14 -3.71
N ASN A 43 14.17 -16.42 -4.72
CA ASN A 43 15.52 -16.64 -5.28
C ASN A 43 16.65 -16.29 -4.31
N ASN A 44 16.40 -15.45 -3.29
CA ASN A 44 17.38 -15.15 -2.26
C ASN A 44 17.48 -16.21 -1.15
N GLN A 45 16.71 -17.28 -1.19
CA GLN A 45 16.97 -18.43 -0.32
C GLN A 45 18.25 -19.20 -0.73
N GLU A 46 18.67 -19.12 -2.01
CA GLU A 46 19.91 -19.74 -2.51
C GLU A 46 21.13 -18.81 -2.54
N ILE A 47 20.93 -17.48 -2.46
CA ILE A 47 22.03 -16.50 -2.43
C ILE A 47 22.32 -16.09 -0.98
N ASN A 48 22.70 -17.04 -0.15
CA ASN A 48 23.14 -16.83 1.24
C ASN A 48 24.55 -16.19 1.36
N HIS A 49 25.05 -15.49 0.32
CA HIS A 49 26.39 -14.89 0.34
C HIS A 49 26.45 -13.36 0.21
N TYR A 50 25.34 -12.68 -0.06
CA TYR A 50 25.30 -11.23 0.14
C TYR A 50 24.64 -10.96 1.48
N LYS A 51 25.43 -10.53 2.48
CA LYS A 51 24.94 -10.03 3.77
C LYS A 51 23.88 -8.95 3.49
N ASN A 52 22.59 -9.33 3.52
CA ASN A 52 21.53 -8.34 3.61
C ASN A 52 21.89 -7.41 4.76
N THR A 53 21.96 -6.12 4.51
CA THR A 53 22.18 -5.19 5.60
C THR A 53 21.04 -5.33 6.60
N ARG A 54 21.30 -5.06 7.88
CA ARG A 54 20.24 -5.06 8.92
C ARG A 54 19.06 -4.19 8.52
N GLN A 55 19.31 -3.10 7.79
CA GLN A 55 18.27 -2.20 7.31
C GLN A 55 17.39 -2.84 6.23
N GLU A 56 17.99 -3.58 5.29
CA GLU A 56 17.21 -4.32 4.27
C GLU A 56 16.30 -5.37 4.91
N GLN A 57 16.81 -6.09 5.90
CA GLN A 57 15.99 -7.07 6.62
C GLN A 57 14.83 -6.40 7.36
N ILE A 58 15.10 -5.31 8.09
CA ILE A 58 14.05 -4.53 8.77
C ILE A 58 13.00 -4.02 7.79
N PHE A 59 13.41 -3.54 6.62
CA PHE A 59 12.47 -3.06 5.61
C PHE A 59 11.58 -4.18 5.05
N LYS A 60 12.17 -5.34 4.75
CA LYS A 60 11.42 -6.55 4.32
C LYS A 60 10.42 -6.98 5.38
N ASP A 61 10.86 -7.12 6.63
CA ASP A 61 10.03 -7.56 7.75
C ASP A 61 8.90 -6.56 8.02
N PHE A 62 9.17 -5.25 7.87
CA PHE A 62 8.14 -4.21 7.96
C PHE A 62 7.04 -4.40 6.91
N LEU A 63 7.39 -4.66 5.64
CA LEU A 63 6.41 -4.85 4.58
C LEU A 63 5.55 -6.11 4.81
N ILE A 64 6.16 -7.20 5.27
CA ILE A 64 5.46 -8.44 5.64
C ILE A 64 4.50 -8.18 6.81
N LEU A 65 4.98 -7.48 7.86
CA LEU A 65 4.14 -7.12 8.99
C LEU A 65 3.00 -6.19 8.61
N LEU A 66 3.23 -5.26 7.68
CA LEU A 66 2.20 -4.35 7.18
C LEU A 66 1.09 -5.12 6.47
N ASP A 67 1.44 -6.02 5.55
CA ASP A 67 0.47 -6.85 4.83
C ASP A 67 -0.39 -7.69 5.77
N ASN A 68 0.21 -8.26 6.81
CA ASN A 68 -0.49 -9.09 7.78
C ASN A 68 -1.34 -8.31 8.81
N ASN A 69 -1.08 -7.01 9.01
CA ASN A 69 -1.68 -6.26 10.14
C ASN A 69 -2.40 -4.97 9.75
N TYR A 70 -2.39 -4.54 8.49
CA TYR A 70 -2.96 -3.26 8.06
C TYR A 70 -4.44 -3.07 8.42
N GLN A 71 -5.17 -4.18 8.51
CA GLN A 71 -6.59 -4.16 8.87
C GLN A 71 -6.81 -3.67 10.31
N TYR A 72 -5.87 -3.99 11.22
CA TYR A 72 -6.02 -3.77 12.65
C TYR A 72 -5.16 -2.60 13.15
N ASN A 73 -4.00 -2.37 12.56
CA ASN A 73 -3.01 -1.41 13.04
C ASN A 73 -2.49 -0.51 11.93
N ARG A 74 -2.53 0.80 12.19
CA ARG A 74 -2.05 1.85 11.28
C ARG A 74 -0.99 2.77 11.91
N ALA A 75 -0.64 2.49 13.17
CA ALA A 75 0.35 3.27 13.91
C ALA A 75 1.76 2.73 13.65
N VAL A 76 2.70 3.59 13.27
CA VAL A 76 4.12 3.24 13.08
C VAL A 76 4.70 2.57 14.31
N ASN A 77 4.28 3.01 15.51
CA ASN A 77 4.76 2.46 16.77
C ASN A 77 4.50 0.95 16.91
N PHE A 78 3.34 0.47 16.44
CA PHE A 78 3.02 -0.97 16.45
C PHE A 78 4.05 -1.78 15.65
N TYR A 79 4.36 -1.35 14.44
CA TYR A 79 5.33 -2.04 13.58
C TYR A 79 6.74 -1.96 14.13
N ALA A 80 7.12 -0.79 14.63
CA ALA A 80 8.43 -0.59 15.25
C ALA A 80 8.64 -1.49 16.47
N GLN A 81 7.62 -1.61 17.35
CA GLN A 81 7.66 -2.52 18.50
C GLN A 81 7.78 -3.98 18.07
N LYS A 82 7.04 -4.42 17.05
CA LYS A 82 7.13 -5.79 16.52
C LYS A 82 8.51 -6.11 15.94
N LEU A 83 9.22 -5.09 15.43
CA LEU A 83 10.59 -5.22 14.90
C LEU A 83 11.68 -4.96 15.95
N ASN A 84 11.32 -4.71 17.23
CA ASN A 84 12.23 -4.36 18.31
C ASN A 84 13.13 -3.16 17.98
N ILE A 85 12.57 -2.12 17.34
CA ILE A 85 13.23 -0.87 16.96
C ILE A 85 12.40 0.35 17.34
N THR A 86 13.00 1.54 17.25
CA THR A 86 12.26 2.79 17.46
C THR A 86 11.45 3.20 16.21
N PRO A 87 10.32 3.90 16.35
CA PRO A 87 9.56 4.46 15.22
C PRO A 87 10.40 5.38 14.34
N LYS A 88 11.33 6.14 14.95
CA LYS A 88 12.26 7.01 14.24
C LYS A 88 13.21 6.20 13.34
N TYR A 89 13.76 5.10 13.86
CA TYR A 89 14.65 4.23 13.10
C TYR A 89 13.90 3.52 11.96
N LEU A 90 12.68 3.03 12.20
CA LEU A 90 11.84 2.47 11.14
C LEU A 90 11.60 3.50 10.04
N SER A 91 11.21 4.73 10.39
CA SER A 91 10.98 5.79 9.39
C SER A 91 12.24 6.18 8.63
N SER A 92 13.40 6.27 9.29
CA SER A 92 14.66 6.55 8.58
C SER A 92 15.06 5.41 7.63
N THR A 93 14.83 4.16 8.04
CA THR A 93 15.05 2.98 7.19
C THR A 93 14.15 3.03 5.95
N THR A 94 12.85 3.28 6.11
CA THR A 94 11.95 3.37 4.95
C THR A 94 12.31 4.52 4.02
N ILE A 95 12.71 5.67 4.54
CA ILE A 95 13.15 6.82 3.74
C ILE A 95 14.40 6.48 2.93
N SER A 96 15.36 5.75 3.49
CA SER A 96 16.59 5.37 2.77
C SER A 96 16.32 4.47 1.56
N PHE A 97 15.28 3.62 1.60
CA PHE A 97 14.93 2.72 0.51
C PHE A 97 13.93 3.30 -0.49
N THR A 98 12.99 4.10 -0.01
CA THR A 98 11.82 4.52 -0.81
C THR A 98 11.68 6.03 -0.98
N GLY A 99 12.43 6.81 -0.21
CA GLY A 99 12.27 8.27 -0.15
C GLY A 99 11.07 8.74 0.70
N ILE A 100 10.26 7.81 1.27
CA ILE A 100 9.05 8.15 2.05
C ILE A 100 9.05 7.50 3.43
N SER A 101 8.37 8.14 4.38
CA SER A 101 8.32 7.68 5.77
C SER A 101 7.45 6.43 5.94
N ALA A 102 7.70 5.66 7.00
CA ALA A 102 6.89 4.49 7.36
C ALA A 102 5.40 4.82 7.51
N SER A 103 5.06 5.98 8.10
CA SER A 103 3.67 6.43 8.22
C SER A 103 3.01 6.61 6.85
N LYS A 104 3.72 7.20 5.91
CA LYS A 104 3.22 7.41 4.54
C LYS A 104 3.03 6.08 3.80
N ILE A 105 3.96 5.13 3.95
CA ILE A 105 3.83 3.79 3.37
C ILE A 105 2.59 3.08 3.93
N ILE A 106 2.37 3.14 5.25
CA ILE A 106 1.18 2.56 5.90
C ILE A 106 -0.09 3.20 5.35
N ASP A 107 -0.15 4.54 5.33
CA ASP A 107 -1.32 5.28 4.83
C ASP A 107 -1.62 4.94 3.37
N ASP A 108 -0.62 4.90 2.50
CA ASP A 108 -0.78 4.59 1.07
C ASP A 108 -1.26 3.15 0.87
N PHE A 109 -0.69 2.21 1.62
CA PHE A 109 -1.09 0.80 1.56
C PHE A 109 -2.55 0.61 1.99
N VAL A 110 -2.94 1.17 3.14
CA VAL A 110 -4.31 1.09 3.66
C VAL A 110 -5.29 1.74 2.71
N VAL A 111 -4.97 2.93 2.20
CA VAL A 111 -5.84 3.64 1.23
C VAL A 111 -5.97 2.86 -0.07
N PHE A 112 -4.90 2.22 -0.54
CA PHE A 112 -4.97 1.34 -1.70
C PHE A 112 -5.97 0.20 -1.47
N GLN A 113 -5.92 -0.50 -0.33
CA GLN A 113 -6.85 -1.56 0.03
C GLN A 113 -8.30 -1.06 0.14
N ILE A 114 -8.49 0.14 0.70
CA ILE A 114 -9.80 0.79 0.75
C ILE A 114 -10.33 1.07 -0.65
N LYS A 115 -9.52 1.68 -1.52
CA LYS A 115 -9.89 1.99 -2.91
C LYS A 115 -10.33 0.76 -3.69
N GLN A 116 -9.64 -0.37 -3.51
CA GLN A 116 -10.01 -1.64 -4.15
C GLN A 116 -11.42 -2.09 -3.72
N GLN A 117 -11.73 -2.03 -2.43
CA GLN A 117 -13.03 -2.44 -1.91
C GLN A 117 -14.17 -1.48 -2.35
N LEU A 118 -13.89 -0.15 -2.34
CA LEU A 118 -14.85 0.86 -2.80
C LEU A 118 -15.12 0.77 -4.31
N TYR A 119 -14.08 0.51 -5.10
CA TYR A 119 -14.20 0.40 -6.56
C TYR A 119 -15.06 -0.79 -6.98
N ASN A 120 -14.85 -1.94 -6.35
CA ASN A 120 -15.63 -3.15 -6.65
C ASN A 120 -17.10 -3.03 -6.20
N ASN A 121 -17.43 -2.06 -5.33
CA ASN A 121 -18.78 -1.76 -4.85
C ASN A 121 -19.59 -2.97 -4.34
N ILE A 122 -18.89 -4.03 -3.87
CA ILE A 122 -19.51 -5.26 -3.34
C ILE A 122 -19.95 -5.05 -1.89
N LYS A 123 -19.21 -4.21 -1.14
CA LYS A 123 -19.45 -3.92 0.27
C LYS A 123 -19.84 -2.46 0.46
N SER A 124 -20.77 -2.21 1.37
CA SER A 124 -21.11 -0.85 1.79
C SER A 124 -19.91 -0.17 2.51
N VAL A 125 -19.89 1.16 2.51
CA VAL A 125 -18.88 1.95 3.24
C VAL A 125 -18.81 1.55 4.73
N LYS A 126 -19.96 1.18 5.33
CA LYS A 126 -20.05 0.71 6.71
C LYS A 126 -19.36 -0.64 6.91
N GLU A 127 -19.56 -1.58 5.97
CA GLU A 127 -18.93 -2.90 6.03
C GLU A 127 -17.42 -2.83 5.80
N ILE A 128 -16.97 -1.98 4.85
CA ILE A 128 -15.53 -1.73 4.63
C ILE A 128 -14.89 -1.13 5.89
N SER A 129 -15.56 -0.14 6.50
CA SER A 129 -15.08 0.45 7.76
C SER A 129 -14.91 -0.58 8.87
N LYS A 130 -15.88 -1.51 9.00
CA LYS A 130 -15.82 -2.60 9.99
C LYS A 130 -14.73 -3.63 9.65
N SER A 131 -14.64 -4.07 8.40
CA SER A 131 -13.63 -5.07 7.97
C SER A 131 -12.19 -4.58 8.14
N LEU A 132 -11.99 -3.27 8.11
CA LEU A 132 -10.70 -2.63 8.35
C LEU A 132 -10.53 -2.11 9.79
N ASN A 133 -11.39 -2.57 10.71
CA ASN A 133 -11.33 -2.27 12.14
C ASN A 133 -11.20 -0.77 12.47
N PHE A 134 -11.96 0.09 11.76
CA PHE A 134 -12.09 1.49 12.15
C PHE A 134 -13.08 1.65 13.28
N GLN A 135 -12.78 2.53 14.24
CA GLN A 135 -13.63 2.80 15.41
C GLN A 135 -15.06 3.24 15.04
N SER A 136 -15.21 3.94 13.92
CA SER A 136 -16.50 4.34 13.37
C SER A 136 -16.39 4.63 11.86
N GLN A 137 -17.55 4.58 11.18
CA GLN A 137 -17.63 4.98 9.78
C GLN A 137 -17.24 6.45 9.57
N SER A 138 -17.51 7.32 10.53
CA SER A 138 -17.10 8.73 10.48
C SER A 138 -15.59 8.89 10.55
N PHE A 139 -14.92 8.10 11.41
CA PHE A 139 -13.47 8.11 11.50
C PHE A 139 -12.83 7.56 10.22
N PHE A 140 -13.36 6.49 9.65
CA PHE A 140 -12.98 5.94 8.36
C PHE A 140 -13.09 6.99 7.25
N GLY A 141 -14.23 7.70 7.17
CA GLY A 141 -14.45 8.73 6.16
C GLY A 141 -13.44 9.89 6.25
N ARG A 142 -13.16 10.36 7.47
CA ARG A 142 -12.14 11.40 7.71
C ARG A 142 -10.73 10.92 7.35
N TYR A 143 -10.37 9.70 7.74
CA TYR A 143 -9.08 9.10 7.39
C TYR A 143 -8.89 9.04 5.87
N PHE A 144 -9.86 8.47 5.16
CA PHE A 144 -9.81 8.36 3.71
C PHE A 144 -9.75 9.73 3.02
N LYS A 145 -10.60 10.68 3.44
CA LYS A 145 -10.63 12.04 2.86
C LYS A 145 -9.32 12.79 3.12
N ARG A 146 -8.72 12.66 4.30
CA ARG A 146 -7.43 13.30 4.63
C ARG A 146 -6.32 12.91 3.65
N ILE A 147 -6.30 11.65 3.21
CA ILE A 147 -5.21 11.13 2.37
C ILE A 147 -5.51 11.27 0.88
N THR A 148 -6.78 11.13 0.49
CA THR A 148 -7.19 11.10 -0.93
C THR A 148 -7.77 12.42 -1.44
N GLY A 149 -8.12 13.34 -0.55
CA GLY A 149 -8.81 14.59 -0.88
C GLY A 149 -10.33 14.45 -1.05
N MET A 150 -10.89 13.23 -1.10
CA MET A 150 -12.32 13.00 -1.31
C MET A 150 -12.91 11.99 -0.32
N SER A 151 -14.21 12.10 -0.05
CA SER A 151 -14.91 11.12 0.79
C SER A 151 -15.06 9.77 0.10
N PRO A 152 -15.29 8.67 0.85
CA PRO A 152 -15.58 7.36 0.26
C PRO A 152 -16.78 7.36 -0.70
N ARG A 153 -17.82 8.14 -0.42
CA ARG A 153 -19.01 8.26 -1.29
C ARG A 153 -18.69 8.99 -2.60
N GLU A 154 -17.93 10.09 -2.52
CA GLU A 154 -17.46 10.81 -3.72
C GLU A 154 -16.58 9.89 -4.57
N TYR A 155 -15.73 9.07 -3.93
CA TYR A 155 -14.89 8.10 -4.63
C TYR A 155 -15.74 7.04 -5.36
N ILE A 156 -16.74 6.45 -4.69
CA ILE A 156 -17.68 5.48 -5.31
C ILE A 156 -18.38 6.12 -6.50
N ASN A 157 -18.99 7.29 -6.31
CA ASN A 157 -19.75 7.95 -7.39
C ASN A 157 -18.89 8.26 -8.63
N LYS A 158 -17.60 8.54 -8.41
CA LYS A 158 -16.68 8.92 -9.48
C LYS A 158 -16.05 7.72 -10.18
N TYR A 159 -15.79 6.64 -9.45
CA TYR A 159 -14.87 5.59 -9.87
C TYR A 159 -15.39 4.16 -9.77
N SER A 160 -16.49 3.88 -9.04
CA SER A 160 -16.97 2.52 -8.90
C SER A 160 -17.54 1.95 -10.19
N ILE A 161 -17.48 0.64 -10.33
CA ILE A 161 -18.21 -0.08 -11.38
C ILE A 161 -19.68 0.10 -11.05
N LYS A 162 -20.43 0.81 -11.90
CA LYS A 162 -21.88 0.82 -11.81
C LYS A 162 -22.35 -0.58 -12.17
N ALA A 163 -22.94 -1.29 -11.22
CA ALA A 163 -23.69 -2.49 -11.53
C ALA A 163 -24.86 -2.07 -12.48
N TYR A 164 -24.84 -2.57 -13.70
CA TYR A 164 -25.95 -2.48 -14.63
C TYR A 164 -27.03 -3.48 -14.24
#